data_0021bd49651dab346112924f20893c5b
#
_entry.id   0021bd49651dab346112924f20893c5b
#
_cell.length_a   1.000
_cell.length_b   1.000
_cell.length_c   1.000
_cell.angle_alpha   90.00
_cell.angle_beta   90.00
_cell.angle_gamma   90.00
#
_symmetry.space_group_name_H-M   'P 1'
#
loop_
_entity.id
_entity.type
_entity.pdbx_description
1 polymer ?
#
loop_
_entity_poly.entity_id
_entity_poly.type
_entity_poly.pdbx_seq_one_letter_code
_entity_poly.pdbx_strand_id
1 'polypeptide(L)'
;YVLLEEFLGCQFLSPTVEKIPTINNISIAASYAYTPAVLTRTVHSKLFYDNPSFAAKRRVTTEGFPKFVPEARVHTFNKFLPEKNFFEHHPTFYALVKNKRQPTQLCLSNDTVYQIIKDSVAAFFNRRPTATVLSVSQDDNTQYCTCDKCAAIDAYEGSPSGTMITLVNRIAKDFPNKTIATLAYQYTRKAP
;
A
#
# COMPACT_ATOMS: atom_id res chain seq x y z
N TYR A 1 18.19 -8.55 18.39
CA TYR A 1 17.74 -7.28 19.00
C TYR A 1 16.51 -7.47 19.89
N VAL A 2 15.59 -8.40 19.61
CA VAL A 2 14.43 -8.71 20.48
C VAL A 2 14.90 -8.99 21.92
N LEU A 3 15.89 -9.87 22.08
CA LEU A 3 16.46 -10.17 23.38
C LEU A 3 16.99 -8.90 24.09
N LEU A 4 17.69 -8.05 23.38
CA LEU A 4 18.28 -6.83 23.96
C LEU A 4 17.21 -5.81 24.38
N GLU A 5 16.19 -5.61 23.56
CA GLU A 5 15.13 -4.61 23.84
C GLU A 5 14.11 -5.12 24.85
N GLU A 6 13.54 -6.30 24.62
CA GLU A 6 12.38 -6.77 25.37
C GLU A 6 12.73 -7.46 26.70
N PHE A 7 13.91 -8.10 26.77
CA PHE A 7 14.33 -8.82 27.97
C PHE A 7 15.40 -8.07 28.76
N LEU A 8 16.29 -7.33 28.11
CA LEU A 8 17.39 -6.63 28.76
C LEU A 8 17.18 -5.10 28.82
N GLY A 9 16.08 -4.57 28.30
CA GLY A 9 15.72 -3.15 28.41
C GLY A 9 16.64 -2.19 27.63
N CYS A 10 17.42 -2.68 26.67
CA CYS A 10 18.21 -1.81 25.80
C CYS A 10 17.28 -0.99 24.90
N GLN A 11 17.70 0.25 24.58
CA GLN A 11 16.95 1.13 23.69
C GLN A 11 17.87 1.66 22.58
N PHE A 12 17.45 1.51 21.34
CA PHE A 12 18.15 2.02 20.15
C PHE A 12 17.37 3.22 19.60
N LEU A 13 17.72 4.43 20.05
CA LEU A 13 16.94 5.64 19.83
C LEU A 13 17.24 6.32 18.48
N SER A 14 18.51 6.24 18.06
CA SER A 14 18.98 6.74 16.76
C SER A 14 20.17 5.90 16.28
N PRO A 15 20.72 6.14 15.08
CA PRO A 15 21.95 5.48 14.63
C PRO A 15 23.14 5.64 15.57
N THR A 16 23.17 6.72 16.34
CA THR A 16 24.29 7.09 17.22
C THR A 16 23.92 7.16 18.70
N VAL A 17 22.66 6.92 19.06
CA VAL A 17 22.21 7.04 20.46
C VAL A 17 21.58 5.72 20.89
N GLU A 18 22.20 5.10 21.87
CA GLU A 18 21.75 3.88 22.51
C GLU A 18 21.70 4.07 24.04
N LYS A 19 20.71 3.46 24.67
CA LYS A 19 20.65 3.36 26.13
C LYS A 19 20.80 1.89 26.50
N ILE A 20 21.90 1.58 27.18
CA ILE A 20 22.20 0.23 27.67
C ILE A 20 22.06 0.27 29.19
N PRO A 21 21.10 -0.46 29.78
CA PRO A 21 20.97 -0.50 31.24
C PRO A 21 22.12 -1.27 31.88
N THR A 22 22.50 -0.87 33.08
CA THR A 22 23.40 -1.65 33.92
C THR A 22 22.60 -2.76 34.61
N ILE A 23 22.92 -4.01 34.32
CA ILE A 23 22.23 -5.19 34.87
C ILE A 23 23.24 -6.04 35.62
N ASN A 24 23.04 -6.24 36.93
CA ASN A 24 23.93 -7.05 37.77
C ASN A 24 23.68 -8.55 37.58
N ASN A 25 22.44 -8.96 37.32
CA ASN A 25 22.06 -10.34 37.10
C ASN A 25 21.12 -10.43 35.89
N ILE A 26 21.43 -11.34 34.96
CA ILE A 26 20.60 -11.60 33.78
C ILE A 26 19.91 -12.95 33.98
N SER A 27 18.57 -12.94 33.98
CA SER A 27 17.75 -14.13 33.95
C SER A 27 16.85 -14.10 32.71
N ILE A 28 17.00 -15.09 31.84
CA ILE A 28 16.29 -15.17 30.57
C ILE A 28 15.63 -16.54 30.48
N ALA A 29 14.39 -16.60 29.95
CA ALA A 29 13.75 -17.87 29.64
C ALA A 29 14.59 -18.69 28.65
N ALA A 30 14.67 -19.98 28.86
CA ALA A 30 15.53 -20.88 28.09
C ALA A 30 15.14 -20.96 26.59
N SER A 31 13.87 -20.70 26.28
CA SER A 31 13.41 -20.68 24.88
C SER A 31 12.31 -19.62 24.67
N TYR A 32 12.37 -18.93 23.55
CA TYR A 32 11.36 -17.98 23.07
C TYR A 32 11.24 -18.12 21.56
N ALA A 33 10.02 -18.38 21.08
CA ALA A 33 9.72 -18.45 19.65
C ALA A 33 8.59 -17.49 19.31
N TYR A 34 8.81 -16.66 18.32
CA TYR A 34 7.83 -15.70 17.82
C TYR A 34 7.89 -15.59 16.29
N THR A 35 6.76 -15.74 15.65
CA THR A 35 6.63 -15.50 14.21
C THR A 35 5.83 -14.22 14.00
N PRO A 36 6.43 -13.15 13.42
CA PRO A 36 5.72 -11.92 13.13
C PRO A 36 4.54 -12.16 12.17
N ALA A 37 3.38 -11.56 12.46
CA ALA A 37 2.24 -11.56 11.55
C ALA A 37 2.46 -10.66 10.32
N VAL A 38 3.44 -9.75 10.38
CA VAL A 38 3.79 -8.82 9.31
C VAL A 38 4.88 -9.43 8.43
N LEU A 39 4.60 -9.64 7.15
CA LEU A 39 5.54 -10.23 6.19
C LEU A 39 6.72 -9.32 5.84
N THR A 40 6.47 -8.02 5.76
CA THR A 40 7.49 -7.01 5.46
C THR A 40 7.26 -5.77 6.31
N ARG A 41 8.35 -5.14 6.74
CA ARG A 41 8.32 -3.90 7.51
C ARG A 41 9.31 -2.92 6.90
N THR A 42 8.80 -1.94 6.19
CA THR A 42 9.58 -0.93 5.48
C THR A 42 9.25 0.46 5.98
N VAL A 43 10.23 1.36 5.92
CA VAL A 43 10.05 2.79 6.21
C VAL A 43 10.70 3.59 5.09
N HIS A 44 9.94 4.50 4.47
CA HIS A 44 10.48 5.45 3.49
C HIS A 44 11.16 6.61 4.21
N SER A 45 12.40 6.38 4.66
CA SER A 45 13.18 7.38 5.36
C SER A 45 14.66 7.23 5.03
N LYS A 46 15.28 8.34 4.63
CA LYS A 46 16.73 8.43 4.41
C LYS A 46 17.51 7.97 5.65
N LEU A 47 17.00 8.26 6.84
CA LEU A 47 17.58 7.80 8.10
C LEU A 47 17.83 6.29 8.12
N PHE A 48 16.87 5.49 7.65
CA PHE A 48 16.98 4.04 7.63
C PHE A 48 17.81 3.54 6.44
N TYR A 49 17.68 4.16 5.28
CA TYR A 49 18.44 3.78 4.08
C TYR A 49 19.95 4.01 4.26
N ASP A 50 20.32 5.12 4.88
CA ASP A 50 21.72 5.47 5.12
C ASP A 50 22.32 4.72 6.34
N ASN A 51 21.49 4.10 7.17
CA ASN A 51 21.92 3.44 8.41
C ASN A 51 21.37 2.00 8.53
N PRO A 52 21.86 1.05 7.73
CA PRO A 52 21.34 -0.33 7.70
C PRO A 52 21.48 -1.06 9.06
N SER A 53 22.53 -0.75 9.83
CA SER A 53 22.69 -1.27 11.19
C SER A 53 21.56 -0.82 12.12
N PHE A 54 21.16 0.45 12.05
CA PHE A 54 20.05 0.98 12.81
C PHE A 54 18.71 0.40 12.32
N ALA A 55 18.53 0.27 11.02
CA ALA A 55 17.35 -0.38 10.45
C ALA A 55 17.19 -1.82 10.98
N ALA A 56 18.26 -2.59 11.03
CA ALA A 56 18.26 -3.94 11.59
C ALA A 56 17.90 -3.95 13.09
N LYS A 57 18.44 -3.03 13.88
CA LYS A 57 18.08 -2.85 15.30
C LYS A 57 16.58 -2.55 15.46
N ARG A 58 16.00 -1.77 14.57
CA ARG A 58 14.56 -1.42 14.55
C ARG A 58 13.69 -2.47 13.83
N ARG A 59 14.30 -3.57 13.37
CA ARG A 59 13.61 -4.65 12.64
C ARG A 59 12.89 -4.16 11.39
N VAL A 60 13.52 -3.23 10.68
CA VAL A 60 13.05 -2.63 9.43
C VAL A 60 13.98 -3.02 8.31
N THR A 61 13.45 -3.46 7.16
CA THR A 61 14.27 -3.68 5.97
C THR A 61 14.68 -2.35 5.32
N THR A 62 15.90 -2.28 4.81
CA THR A 62 16.38 -1.15 4.00
C THR A 62 15.90 -1.20 2.56
N GLU A 63 15.36 -2.33 2.12
CA GLU A 63 14.78 -2.48 0.80
C GLU A 63 13.41 -1.79 0.74
N GLY A 64 13.28 -0.79 -0.12
CA GLY A 64 12.01 -0.14 -0.42
C GLY A 64 11.16 -1.02 -1.34
N PHE A 65 9.93 -1.33 -0.91
CA PHE A 65 8.95 -2.10 -1.71
C PHE A 65 9.46 -3.49 -2.16
N PRO A 66 9.91 -4.36 -1.23
CA PRO A 66 10.34 -5.70 -1.60
C PRO A 66 9.21 -6.45 -2.30
N LYS A 67 9.55 -7.23 -3.33
CA LYS A 67 8.61 -8.06 -4.11
C LYS A 67 7.55 -7.30 -4.91
N PHE A 68 7.53 -5.99 -4.91
CA PHE A 68 6.62 -5.22 -5.76
C PHE A 68 7.03 -5.28 -7.24
N VAL A 69 6.03 -5.20 -8.11
CA VAL A 69 6.24 -4.78 -9.50
C VAL A 69 6.85 -3.37 -9.47
N PRO A 70 8.08 -3.14 -9.97
CA PRO A 70 8.77 -1.85 -9.80
C PRO A 70 7.99 -0.65 -10.36
N GLU A 71 7.26 -0.86 -11.45
CA GLU A 71 6.49 0.17 -12.12
C GLU A 71 5.14 0.46 -11.45
N ALA A 72 4.68 -0.42 -10.53
CA ALA A 72 3.35 -0.36 -9.94
C ALA A 72 3.39 -0.43 -8.41
N ARG A 73 4.19 0.46 -7.79
CA ARG A 73 4.36 0.56 -6.33
C ARG A 73 3.31 1.45 -5.67
N VAL A 74 3.06 2.62 -6.24
CA VAL A 74 2.11 3.65 -5.77
C VAL A 74 1.57 4.45 -6.94
N HIS A 75 0.38 5.08 -6.77
CA HIS A 75 -0.23 5.98 -7.77
C HIS A 75 -0.34 5.33 -9.14
N THR A 76 -1.16 4.28 -9.21
CA THR A 76 -1.16 3.39 -10.37
C THR A 76 -2.32 3.61 -11.34
N PHE A 77 -3.33 4.40 -10.99
CA PHE A 77 -4.51 4.57 -11.83
C PHE A 77 -4.16 5.12 -13.21
N ASN A 78 -3.36 6.17 -13.28
CA ASN A 78 -2.92 6.71 -14.58
C ASN A 78 -1.96 5.77 -15.34
N LYS A 79 -1.41 4.74 -14.69
CA LYS A 79 -0.63 3.69 -15.36
C LYS A 79 -1.52 2.63 -16.01
N PHE A 80 -2.68 2.37 -15.44
CA PHE A 80 -3.68 1.44 -15.99
C PHE A 80 -4.51 2.10 -17.09
N LEU A 81 -4.98 3.34 -16.83
CA LEU A 81 -5.78 4.12 -17.75
C LEU A 81 -5.15 5.53 -17.92
N PRO A 82 -4.13 5.69 -18.77
CA PRO A 82 -3.56 6.99 -19.04
C PRO A 82 -4.60 7.96 -19.63
N GLU A 83 -4.78 9.14 -19.02
CA GLU A 83 -5.80 10.12 -19.42
C GLU A 83 -5.72 10.48 -20.90
N LYS A 84 -4.49 10.68 -21.40
CA LYS A 84 -4.21 11.04 -22.79
C LYS A 84 -4.72 10.04 -23.82
N ASN A 85 -4.93 8.78 -23.40
CA ASN A 85 -5.36 7.70 -24.30
C ASN A 85 -6.86 7.43 -24.21
N PHE A 86 -7.49 7.76 -23.08
CA PHE A 86 -8.85 7.31 -22.81
C PHE A 86 -9.85 8.46 -22.53
N PHE A 87 -9.40 9.58 -21.94
CA PHE A 87 -10.35 10.55 -21.42
C PHE A 87 -11.24 11.20 -22.50
N GLU A 88 -10.67 11.53 -23.63
CA GLU A 88 -11.42 12.17 -24.73
C GLU A 88 -12.59 11.32 -25.22
N HIS A 89 -12.37 10.00 -25.38
CA HIS A 89 -13.38 9.09 -25.94
C HIS A 89 -14.18 8.35 -24.85
N HIS A 90 -13.67 8.27 -23.63
CA HIS A 90 -14.28 7.54 -22.52
C HIS A 90 -14.28 8.34 -21.21
N PRO A 91 -14.88 9.54 -21.17
CA PRO A 91 -14.87 10.37 -19.96
C PRO A 91 -15.53 9.70 -18.76
N THR A 92 -16.45 8.76 -18.98
CA THR A 92 -17.13 8.01 -17.91
C THR A 92 -16.22 7.02 -17.14
N PHE A 93 -15.02 6.73 -17.66
CA PHE A 93 -14.02 5.94 -16.94
C PHE A 93 -13.38 6.73 -15.80
N TYR A 94 -13.49 8.04 -15.81
CA TYR A 94 -12.87 8.94 -14.85
C TYR A 94 -13.87 9.55 -13.88
N ALA A 95 -13.33 10.14 -12.83
CA ALA A 95 -14.11 10.65 -11.70
C ALA A 95 -15.13 11.72 -12.13
N LEU A 96 -16.33 11.63 -11.59
CA LEU A 96 -17.31 12.72 -11.61
C LEU A 96 -17.01 13.62 -10.40
N VAL A 97 -16.54 14.83 -10.66
CA VAL A 97 -16.19 15.82 -9.62
C VAL A 97 -16.96 17.10 -9.90
N LYS A 98 -17.76 17.57 -8.93
CA LYS A 98 -18.60 18.77 -9.09
C LYS A 98 -19.43 18.74 -10.40
N ASN A 99 -20.08 17.62 -10.65
CA ASN A 99 -20.92 17.36 -11.84
C ASN A 99 -20.18 17.41 -13.20
N LYS A 100 -18.84 17.30 -13.20
CA LYS A 100 -18.04 17.22 -14.44
C LYS A 100 -17.10 16.01 -14.36
N ARG A 101 -16.99 15.28 -15.48
CA ARG A 101 -15.96 14.23 -15.60
C ARG A 101 -14.59 14.87 -15.71
N GLN A 102 -13.67 14.40 -14.90
CA GLN A 102 -12.29 14.92 -14.81
C GLN A 102 -11.30 13.77 -14.73
N PRO A 103 -10.16 13.86 -15.44
CA PRO A 103 -9.15 12.79 -15.49
C PRO A 103 -8.23 12.80 -14.25
N THR A 104 -8.78 13.07 -13.08
CA THR A 104 -8.04 13.20 -11.82
C THR A 104 -7.91 11.89 -11.06
N GLN A 105 -8.99 11.10 -11.09
CA GLN A 105 -9.08 9.76 -10.55
C GLN A 105 -9.94 8.91 -11.48
N LEU A 106 -10.05 7.61 -11.21
CA LEU A 106 -10.93 6.72 -11.95
C LEU A 106 -12.33 6.62 -11.31
N CYS A 107 -13.31 6.24 -12.10
CA CYS A 107 -14.64 5.84 -11.63
C CYS A 107 -14.60 4.36 -11.23
N LEU A 108 -14.39 4.08 -9.95
CA LEU A 108 -14.10 2.73 -9.46
C LEU A 108 -15.32 1.80 -9.44
N SER A 109 -16.53 2.34 -9.58
CA SER A 109 -17.77 1.57 -9.73
C SER A 109 -18.08 1.22 -11.19
N ASN A 110 -17.23 1.59 -12.15
CA ASN A 110 -17.39 1.28 -13.57
C ASN A 110 -16.77 -0.08 -13.89
N ASP A 111 -17.60 -1.02 -14.39
CA ASP A 111 -17.15 -2.39 -14.68
C ASP A 111 -16.11 -2.47 -15.82
N THR A 112 -16.16 -1.58 -16.80
CA THR A 112 -15.14 -1.51 -17.85
C THR A 112 -13.79 -1.07 -17.26
N VAL A 113 -13.79 -0.10 -16.34
CA VAL A 113 -12.59 0.33 -15.61
C VAL A 113 -12.00 -0.83 -14.80
N TYR A 114 -12.85 -1.57 -14.09
CA TYR A 114 -12.40 -2.79 -13.40
C TYR A 114 -11.72 -3.77 -14.34
N GLN A 115 -12.33 -4.05 -15.51
CA GLN A 115 -11.77 -5.02 -16.46
C GLN A 115 -10.41 -4.54 -17.00
N ILE A 116 -10.27 -3.26 -17.35
CA ILE A 116 -9.01 -2.69 -17.83
C ILE A 116 -7.92 -2.77 -16.75
N ILE A 117 -8.27 -2.48 -15.49
CA ILE A 117 -7.34 -2.61 -14.36
C ILE A 117 -6.90 -4.07 -14.20
N LYS A 118 -7.84 -5.02 -14.20
CA LYS A 118 -7.56 -6.45 -14.10
C LYS A 118 -6.59 -6.92 -15.18
N ASP A 119 -6.86 -6.57 -16.44
CA ASP A 119 -6.00 -6.94 -17.57
C ASP A 119 -4.61 -6.30 -17.46
N SER A 120 -4.55 -5.06 -17.00
CA SER A 120 -3.28 -4.35 -16.74
C SER A 120 -2.48 -5.01 -15.61
N VAL A 121 -3.13 -5.40 -14.52
CA VAL A 121 -2.50 -6.14 -13.40
C VAL A 121 -1.92 -7.46 -13.88
N ALA A 122 -2.69 -8.23 -14.69
CA ALA A 122 -2.20 -9.46 -15.30
C ALA A 122 -0.97 -9.22 -16.17
N ALA A 123 -1.00 -8.19 -17.03
CA ALA A 123 0.10 -7.83 -17.90
C ALA A 123 1.36 -7.42 -17.10
N PHE A 124 1.19 -6.70 -16.01
CA PHE A 124 2.32 -6.32 -15.13
C PHE A 124 2.97 -7.56 -14.47
N PHE A 125 2.18 -8.46 -13.90
CA PHE A 125 2.73 -9.69 -13.31
C PHE A 125 3.38 -10.60 -14.36
N ASN A 126 2.83 -10.71 -15.56
CA ASN A 126 3.43 -11.48 -16.65
C ASN A 126 4.81 -10.91 -17.06
N ARG A 127 4.97 -9.59 -17.10
CA ARG A 127 6.27 -8.96 -17.37
C ARG A 127 7.26 -9.04 -16.20
N ARG A 128 6.78 -9.27 -14.99
CA ARG A 128 7.57 -9.34 -13.75
C ARG A 128 7.23 -10.62 -12.97
N PRO A 129 7.57 -11.81 -13.47
CA PRO A 129 7.12 -13.08 -12.89
C PRO A 129 7.60 -13.32 -11.45
N THR A 130 8.75 -12.74 -11.07
CA THR A 130 9.30 -12.82 -9.71
C THR A 130 8.60 -11.88 -8.71
N ALA A 131 7.87 -10.87 -9.19
CA ALA A 131 7.10 -9.99 -8.34
C ALA A 131 5.84 -10.70 -7.80
N THR A 132 5.57 -10.47 -6.54
CA THR A 132 4.39 -11.04 -5.86
C THR A 132 3.40 -10.00 -5.38
N VAL A 133 3.78 -8.71 -5.43
CA VAL A 133 2.97 -7.59 -4.95
C VAL A 133 2.82 -6.54 -6.05
N LEU A 134 1.61 -5.99 -6.19
CA LEU A 134 1.30 -4.86 -7.06
C LEU A 134 0.32 -3.93 -6.34
N SER A 135 0.51 -2.62 -6.49
CA SER A 135 -0.42 -1.64 -5.95
C SER A 135 -1.53 -1.31 -6.95
N VAL A 136 -2.77 -1.37 -6.49
CA VAL A 136 -3.93 -0.74 -7.13
C VAL A 136 -4.32 0.43 -6.25
N SER A 137 -3.87 1.63 -6.62
CA SER A 137 -3.99 2.79 -5.76
C SER A 137 -4.25 4.08 -6.53
N GLN A 138 -4.96 4.99 -5.85
CA GLN A 138 -5.31 6.31 -6.35
C GLN A 138 -4.06 7.15 -6.70
N ASP A 139 -4.26 8.08 -7.64
CA ASP A 139 -3.28 9.11 -7.95
C ASP A 139 -3.22 10.18 -6.85
N ASP A 140 -2.16 11.00 -6.83
CA ASP A 140 -1.85 11.92 -5.73
C ASP A 140 -2.73 13.19 -5.74
N ASN A 141 -4.03 12.98 -5.52
CA ASN A 141 -4.99 14.07 -5.36
C ASN A 141 -6.23 13.60 -4.59
N THR A 142 -7.12 14.55 -4.22
CA THR A 142 -8.33 14.31 -3.43
C THR A 142 -9.63 14.26 -4.25
N GLN A 143 -9.55 14.32 -5.58
CA GLN A 143 -10.70 14.49 -6.46
C GLN A 143 -11.31 13.15 -6.88
N TYR A 144 -11.81 12.38 -5.92
CA TYR A 144 -12.44 11.08 -6.16
C TYR A 144 -13.83 11.20 -6.83
N CYS A 145 -14.33 10.09 -7.37
CA CYS A 145 -15.58 10.02 -8.09
C CYS A 145 -16.79 10.10 -7.15
N THR A 146 -17.69 11.04 -7.43
CA THR A 146 -18.96 11.23 -6.70
C THR A 146 -20.19 10.89 -7.55
N CYS A 147 -20.06 10.03 -8.58
CA CYS A 147 -21.24 9.55 -9.30
C CYS A 147 -22.11 8.67 -8.40
N ASP A 148 -23.40 8.51 -8.75
CA ASP A 148 -24.41 7.84 -7.90
C ASP A 148 -23.95 6.46 -7.40
N LYS A 149 -23.33 5.64 -8.26
CA LYS A 149 -22.83 4.31 -7.88
C LYS A 149 -21.67 4.39 -6.89
N CYS A 150 -20.69 5.27 -7.12
CA CYS A 150 -19.59 5.46 -6.18
C CYS A 150 -20.09 6.01 -4.85
N ALA A 151 -20.93 7.06 -4.90
CA ALA A 151 -21.50 7.67 -3.71
C ALA A 151 -22.34 6.69 -2.88
N ALA A 152 -23.10 5.80 -3.51
CA ALA A 152 -23.88 4.77 -2.82
C ALA A 152 -22.98 3.77 -2.06
N ILE A 153 -21.88 3.32 -2.68
CA ILE A 153 -20.90 2.44 -2.03
C ILE A 153 -20.23 3.16 -0.85
N ASP A 154 -19.75 4.38 -1.07
CA ASP A 154 -19.06 5.16 -0.05
C ASP A 154 -19.99 5.52 1.14
N ALA A 155 -21.28 5.76 0.88
CA ALA A 155 -22.27 5.99 1.92
C ALA A 155 -22.55 4.71 2.73
N TYR A 156 -22.68 3.56 2.08
CA TYR A 156 -22.85 2.27 2.74
C TYR A 156 -21.68 1.91 3.64
N GLU A 157 -20.45 2.10 3.16
CA GLU A 157 -19.20 1.81 3.87
C GLU A 157 -18.80 2.94 4.86
N GLY A 158 -19.52 4.06 4.86
CA GLY A 158 -19.28 5.20 5.76
C GLY A 158 -17.99 6.00 5.47
N SER A 159 -17.38 5.80 4.30
CA SER A 159 -16.12 6.45 3.93
C SER A 159 -15.89 6.40 2.42
N PRO A 160 -15.23 7.44 1.82
CA PRO A 160 -14.78 7.40 0.43
C PRO A 160 -13.76 6.30 0.10
N SER A 161 -13.21 5.62 1.12
CA SER A 161 -12.39 4.43 0.93
C SER A 161 -13.21 3.18 0.57
N GLY A 162 -14.53 3.19 0.77
CA GLY A 162 -15.42 2.08 0.47
C GLY A 162 -15.33 1.63 -0.98
N THR A 163 -15.49 2.55 -1.91
CA THR A 163 -15.34 2.27 -3.36
C THR A 163 -13.95 1.73 -3.70
N MET A 164 -12.88 2.28 -3.07
CA MET A 164 -11.52 1.81 -3.28
C MET A 164 -11.33 0.36 -2.81
N ILE A 165 -11.73 0.07 -1.58
CA ILE A 165 -11.56 -1.28 -0.99
C ILE A 165 -12.43 -2.30 -1.72
N THR A 166 -13.63 -1.93 -2.14
CA THR A 166 -14.48 -2.79 -2.98
C THR A 166 -13.79 -3.19 -4.28
N LEU A 167 -13.19 -2.22 -5.00
CA LEU A 167 -12.42 -2.50 -6.22
C LEU A 167 -11.19 -3.38 -5.92
N VAL A 168 -10.39 -3.00 -4.92
CA VAL A 168 -9.16 -3.72 -4.56
C VAL A 168 -9.46 -5.17 -4.19
N ASN A 169 -10.49 -5.41 -3.39
CA ASN A 169 -10.91 -6.75 -3.01
C ASN A 169 -11.41 -7.56 -4.21
N ARG A 170 -12.10 -6.91 -5.15
CA ARG A 170 -12.54 -7.55 -6.39
C ARG A 170 -11.36 -7.97 -7.25
N ILE A 171 -10.35 -7.11 -7.43
CA ILE A 171 -9.11 -7.44 -8.14
C ILE A 171 -8.33 -8.55 -7.40
N ALA A 172 -8.21 -8.46 -6.06
CA ALA A 172 -7.47 -9.45 -5.28
C ALA A 172 -8.05 -10.88 -5.43
N LYS A 173 -9.36 -11.02 -5.56
CA LYS A 173 -10.03 -12.31 -5.82
C LYS A 173 -9.62 -12.93 -7.16
N ASP A 174 -9.32 -12.11 -8.18
CA ASP A 174 -8.86 -12.60 -9.48
C ASP A 174 -7.39 -13.07 -9.46
N PHE A 175 -6.61 -12.67 -8.45
CA PHE A 175 -5.18 -12.99 -8.31
C PHE A 175 -4.86 -13.64 -6.96
N PRO A 176 -5.42 -14.84 -6.64
CA PRO A 176 -5.32 -15.44 -5.30
C PRO A 176 -3.89 -15.78 -4.87
N ASN A 177 -2.96 -15.93 -5.82
CA ASN A 177 -1.54 -16.21 -5.56
C ASN A 177 -0.65 -14.96 -5.55
N LYS A 178 -1.25 -13.77 -5.58
CA LYS A 178 -0.55 -12.48 -5.58
C LYS A 178 -1.12 -11.60 -4.47
N THR A 179 -0.36 -10.61 -4.06
CA THR A 179 -0.82 -9.59 -3.12
C THR A 179 -1.17 -8.31 -3.88
N ILE A 180 -2.39 -7.85 -3.73
CA ILE A 180 -2.82 -6.55 -4.23
C ILE A 180 -2.78 -5.56 -3.07
N ALA A 181 -1.86 -4.60 -3.16
CA ALA A 181 -1.69 -3.52 -2.18
C ALA A 181 -2.51 -2.29 -2.59
N THR A 182 -2.82 -1.44 -1.64
CA THR A 182 -3.41 -0.12 -1.88
C THR A 182 -2.87 0.90 -0.88
N LEU A 183 -3.35 2.14 -0.95
CA LEU A 183 -2.93 3.22 -0.06
C LEU A 183 -4.09 3.70 0.82
N ALA A 184 -3.89 3.75 2.12
CA ALA A 184 -4.71 4.54 3.04
C ALA A 184 -4.19 5.99 3.04
N TYR A 185 -4.53 6.75 1.97
CA TYR A 185 -3.92 8.04 1.69
C TYR A 185 -4.93 9.05 1.13
N GLN A 186 -4.77 10.32 1.46
CA GLN A 186 -5.69 11.38 1.04
C GLN A 186 -7.14 11.06 1.48
N TYR A 187 -8.06 10.93 0.55
CA TYR A 187 -9.47 10.66 0.81
C TYR A 187 -9.77 9.22 1.30
N THR A 188 -8.81 8.29 1.18
CA THR A 188 -8.96 6.90 1.62
C THR A 188 -8.33 6.61 2.98
N ARG A 189 -7.96 7.64 3.78
CA ARG A 189 -7.35 7.44 5.11
C ARG A 189 -8.30 6.88 6.17
N LYS A 190 -9.59 7.22 6.07
CA LYS A 190 -10.60 6.64 6.96
C LYS A 190 -10.92 5.26 6.45
N ALA A 191 -10.82 4.25 7.30
CA ALA A 191 -11.26 2.89 6.96
C ALA A 191 -12.76 2.85 6.66
N PRO A 192 -13.21 1.99 5.73
CA PRO A 192 -14.61 1.77 5.46
C PRO A 192 -15.29 1.02 6.60
#